data_4d9423ae3ba29fa19593dc819a8466bc
#
_entry.id   4d9423ae3ba29fa19593dc819a8466bc
#
_cell.length_a   1.000
_cell.length_b   1.000
_cell.length_c   1.000
_cell.angle_alpha   90.00
_cell.angle_beta   90.00
_cell.angle_gamma   90.00
#
_symmetry.space_group_name_H-M   'P 1'
#
loop_
_entity.id
_entity.type
_entity.pdbx_description
1 polymer ?
#
loop_
_entity_poly.entity_id
_entity_poly.type
_entity_poly.pdbx_seq_one_letter_code
_entity_poly.pdbx_strand_id
1 'polypeptide(L)'
;MGLTKIRLGDYIERSTVNNKNLVYGTDLIVGVTNEGVFSTPKGNPIGVDLRPYKIVNHGAFVYNPTRLDLGSIAYREDGLCIVSHLYIVFYLNEAGKKIIDPQYLFIYFRRKEFCREVTFRNFGSQRPEFSFSDMCDIVIPLPPYAVQQKYVAVYNAMLANQKSYERGLEDLKLVCDAYIENIRENAPLQKLGDYITPCENINFDLTYGVPDVRGVNNQKD
;
A
#
# COMPACT_ATOMS: atom_id res chain seq x y z
N MET A 1 -10.25 -20.39 23.31
CA MET A 1 -9.57 -20.78 22.06
C MET A 1 -8.11 -20.41 22.17
N GLY A 2 -7.19 -21.40 22.18
CA GLY A 2 -5.78 -21.15 22.39
C GLY A 2 -5.11 -20.58 21.15
N LEU A 3 -4.34 -19.51 21.31
CA LEU A 3 -3.38 -19.03 20.31
C LEU A 3 -2.12 -19.91 20.42
N THR A 4 -1.68 -20.46 19.29
CA THR A 4 -0.41 -21.17 19.23
C THR A 4 0.69 -20.20 18.80
N LYS A 5 1.76 -20.09 19.57
CA LYS A 5 2.92 -19.31 19.17
C LYS A 5 3.76 -20.14 18.20
N ILE A 6 4.02 -19.61 17.03
CA ILE A 6 4.86 -20.24 16.01
C ILE A 6 6.00 -19.30 15.61
N ARG A 7 7.17 -19.89 15.30
CA ARG A 7 8.29 -19.16 14.71
C ARG A 7 8.14 -19.22 13.18
N LEU A 8 8.14 -18.05 12.53
CA LEU A 8 7.88 -17.96 11.08
C LEU A 8 8.86 -18.78 10.25
N GLY A 9 10.14 -18.85 10.63
CA GLY A 9 11.17 -19.58 9.91
C GLY A 9 10.89 -21.08 9.69
N ASP A 10 10.04 -21.67 10.53
CA ASP A 10 9.64 -23.08 10.38
C ASP A 10 8.60 -23.27 9.25
N TYR A 11 7.98 -22.19 8.78
CA TYR A 11 6.81 -22.20 7.88
C TYR A 11 6.99 -21.40 6.60
N ILE A 12 8.13 -20.71 6.43
CA ILE A 12 8.44 -19.91 5.25
C ILE A 12 9.74 -20.34 4.60
N GLU A 13 9.85 -20.13 3.30
CA GLU A 13 11.06 -20.40 2.54
C GLU A 13 11.40 -19.25 1.58
N ARG A 14 12.68 -18.90 1.49
CA ARG A 14 13.17 -17.83 0.63
C ARG A 14 13.26 -18.29 -0.81
N SER A 15 12.76 -17.48 -1.75
CA SER A 15 13.03 -17.69 -3.18
C SER A 15 14.29 -16.94 -3.62
N THR A 16 15.12 -17.63 -4.38
CA THR A 16 16.31 -17.06 -5.04
C THR A 16 16.21 -17.12 -6.57
N VAL A 17 15.04 -17.53 -7.09
CA VAL A 17 14.81 -17.67 -8.52
C VAL A 17 14.84 -16.30 -9.19
N ASN A 18 15.68 -16.14 -10.19
CA ASN A 18 15.84 -14.89 -10.91
C ASN A 18 15.66 -15.08 -12.43
N ASN A 19 15.57 -13.97 -13.14
CA ASN A 19 15.30 -13.88 -14.57
C ASN A 19 16.58 -14.08 -15.42
N LYS A 20 17.46 -15.02 -15.03
CA LYS A 20 18.76 -15.26 -15.70
C LYS A 20 18.67 -15.38 -17.22
N ASN A 21 17.61 -16.03 -17.69
CA ASN A 21 17.40 -16.32 -19.10
C ASN A 21 16.66 -15.21 -19.83
N LEU A 22 16.38 -14.06 -19.18
CA LEU A 22 15.66 -12.91 -19.75
C LEU A 22 14.30 -13.29 -20.37
N VAL A 23 13.60 -14.26 -19.78
CA VAL A 23 12.28 -14.71 -20.24
C VAL A 23 11.23 -13.63 -20.03
N TYR A 24 11.41 -12.77 -19.02
CA TYR A 24 10.45 -11.73 -18.62
C TYR A 24 11.01 -10.35 -18.93
N GLY A 25 10.17 -9.53 -19.56
CA GLY A 25 10.52 -8.18 -20.04
C GLY A 25 10.27 -7.08 -18.99
N THR A 26 10.48 -5.84 -19.41
CA THR A 26 10.34 -4.64 -18.58
C THR A 26 8.89 -4.35 -18.21
N ASP A 27 7.91 -4.84 -18.96
CA ASP A 27 6.47 -4.75 -18.71
C ASP A 27 6.01 -5.44 -17.43
N LEU A 28 6.79 -6.44 -16.96
CA LEU A 28 6.52 -7.18 -15.75
C LEU A 28 7.23 -6.64 -14.50
N ILE A 29 8.00 -5.55 -14.66
CA ILE A 29 8.69 -4.95 -13.51
C ILE A 29 7.69 -4.26 -12.59
N VAL A 30 7.75 -4.63 -11.31
CA VAL A 30 6.98 -3.96 -10.26
C VAL A 30 7.85 -3.66 -9.04
N GLY A 31 7.43 -2.69 -8.26
CA GLY A 31 7.90 -2.42 -6.91
C GLY A 31 6.81 -2.70 -5.88
N VAL A 32 7.15 -2.60 -4.60
CA VAL A 32 6.20 -2.70 -3.49
C VAL A 32 6.11 -1.35 -2.79
N THR A 33 4.89 -0.81 -2.68
CA THR A 33 4.63 0.45 -1.98
C THR A 33 4.54 0.25 -0.46
N ASN A 34 4.53 1.34 0.29
CA ASN A 34 4.32 1.27 1.75
C ASN A 34 2.89 0.86 2.13
N GLU A 35 1.94 1.00 1.20
CA GLU A 35 0.56 0.51 1.32
C GLU A 35 0.45 -1.01 1.12
N GLY A 36 1.58 -1.68 0.79
CA GLY A 36 1.62 -3.14 0.58
C GLY A 36 1.03 -3.58 -0.76
N VAL A 37 1.10 -2.72 -1.76
CA VAL A 37 0.57 -2.97 -3.11
C VAL A 37 1.72 -3.04 -4.11
N PHE A 38 1.60 -3.93 -5.08
CA PHE A 38 2.49 -3.91 -6.23
C PHE A 38 2.13 -2.71 -7.14
N SER A 39 3.16 -1.97 -7.55
CA SER A 39 3.01 -0.82 -8.46
C SER A 39 4.11 -0.80 -9.51
N THR A 40 3.81 -0.21 -10.65
CA THR A 40 4.83 0.06 -11.67
C THR A 40 5.90 1.00 -11.10
N PRO A 41 7.20 0.77 -11.36
CA PRO A 41 8.26 1.65 -10.91
C PRO A 41 8.13 3.04 -11.53
N LYS A 42 8.46 4.08 -10.76
CA LYS A 42 8.43 5.48 -11.24
C LYS A 42 9.56 5.82 -12.22
N GLY A 43 10.57 4.95 -12.38
CA GLY A 43 11.72 5.14 -13.25
C GLY A 43 11.54 4.53 -14.63
N ASN A 44 12.31 5.02 -15.60
CA ASN A 44 12.37 4.41 -16.92
C ASN A 44 13.22 3.14 -16.87
N PRO A 45 12.69 1.94 -17.18
CA PRO A 45 13.42 0.68 -17.13
C PRO A 45 14.30 0.43 -18.35
N ILE A 46 14.40 1.38 -19.29
CA ILE A 46 15.21 1.21 -20.52
C ILE A 46 16.69 1.07 -20.15
N GLY A 47 17.33 -0.01 -20.64
CA GLY A 47 18.74 -0.28 -20.44
C GLY A 47 19.09 -0.96 -19.10
N VAL A 48 18.10 -1.31 -18.28
CA VAL A 48 18.32 -2.03 -17.03
C VAL A 48 18.58 -3.51 -17.31
N ASP A 49 19.64 -4.08 -16.69
CA ASP A 49 19.86 -5.52 -16.75
C ASP A 49 18.83 -6.26 -15.88
N LEU A 50 17.98 -7.06 -16.52
CA LEU A 50 16.90 -7.79 -15.86
C LEU A 50 17.34 -9.20 -15.35
N ARG A 51 18.54 -9.64 -15.63
CA ARG A 51 19.02 -10.97 -15.20
C ARG A 51 19.05 -11.14 -13.68
N PRO A 52 19.41 -10.13 -12.86
CA PRO A 52 19.37 -10.26 -11.40
C PRO A 52 17.97 -10.09 -10.80
N TYR A 53 16.95 -9.66 -11.59
CA TYR A 53 15.59 -9.47 -11.09
C TYR A 53 15.00 -10.81 -10.64
N LYS A 54 14.29 -10.80 -9.52
CA LYS A 54 13.66 -11.98 -8.95
C LYS A 54 12.28 -12.20 -9.54
N ILE A 55 11.99 -13.46 -9.84
CA ILE A 55 10.67 -13.88 -10.35
C ILE A 55 9.74 -14.05 -9.16
N VAL A 56 8.56 -13.47 -9.27
CA VAL A 56 7.51 -13.50 -8.25
C VAL A 56 6.27 -14.15 -8.85
N ASN A 57 6.00 -15.37 -8.43
CA ASN A 57 4.82 -16.11 -8.83
C ASN A 57 3.65 -15.89 -7.85
N HIS A 58 2.47 -16.38 -8.20
CA HIS A 58 1.35 -16.51 -7.28
C HIS A 58 1.76 -17.15 -5.95
N GLY A 59 1.25 -16.63 -4.85
CA GLY A 59 1.54 -17.12 -3.50
C GLY A 59 2.80 -16.52 -2.85
N ALA A 60 3.54 -15.67 -3.56
CA ALA A 60 4.74 -15.03 -3.04
C ALA A 60 4.42 -13.85 -2.11
N PHE A 61 5.23 -13.73 -1.06
CA PHE A 61 5.40 -12.50 -0.30
C PHE A 61 6.66 -11.79 -0.78
N VAL A 62 6.56 -10.47 -0.94
CA VAL A 62 7.68 -9.64 -1.39
C VAL A 62 7.80 -8.44 -0.48
N TYR A 63 8.99 -8.18 0.05
CA TYR A 63 9.22 -6.98 0.84
C TYR A 63 10.52 -6.27 0.49
N ASN A 64 10.52 -4.96 0.75
CA ASN A 64 11.73 -4.14 0.67
C ASN A 64 12.42 -4.15 2.04
N PRO A 65 13.63 -4.73 2.18
CA PRO A 65 14.31 -4.85 3.47
C PRO A 65 14.62 -3.52 4.14
N THR A 66 14.78 -2.43 3.38
CA THR A 66 15.07 -1.09 3.90
C THR A 66 13.83 -0.25 4.19
N ARG A 67 12.61 -0.76 3.88
CA ARG A 67 11.33 -0.06 4.06
C ARG A 67 10.23 -0.93 4.65
N LEU A 68 10.61 -2.07 5.23
CA LEU A 68 9.64 -2.97 5.85
C LEU A 68 8.97 -2.34 7.08
N ASP A 69 9.70 -1.53 7.82
CA ASP A 69 9.22 -0.72 8.94
C ASP A 69 8.15 0.30 8.53
N LEU A 70 8.18 0.75 7.26
CA LEU A 70 7.16 1.61 6.67
C LEU A 70 5.98 0.83 6.06
N GLY A 71 6.00 -0.50 6.13
CA GLY A 71 4.95 -1.37 5.61
C GLY A 71 5.15 -1.83 4.16
N SER A 72 6.36 -1.71 3.59
CA SER A 72 6.65 -2.15 2.21
C SER A 72 6.76 -3.68 2.11
N ILE A 73 5.62 -4.36 2.24
CA ILE A 73 5.45 -5.81 2.04
C ILE A 73 4.14 -6.07 1.30
N ALA A 74 4.17 -6.91 0.28
CA ALA A 74 3.01 -7.28 -0.52
C ALA A 74 2.89 -8.80 -0.67
N TYR A 75 1.67 -9.27 -0.87
CA TYR A 75 1.35 -10.66 -1.20
C TYR A 75 0.86 -10.75 -2.65
N ARG A 76 1.39 -11.68 -3.44
CA ARG A 76 1.02 -11.87 -4.85
C ARG A 76 -0.13 -12.85 -4.94
N GLU A 77 -1.34 -12.34 -5.08
CA GLU A 77 -2.55 -13.15 -5.17
C GLU A 77 -2.71 -13.78 -6.55
N ASP A 78 -2.26 -13.11 -7.61
CA ASP A 78 -2.49 -13.51 -8.98
C ASP A 78 -1.32 -13.18 -9.91
N GLY A 79 -1.16 -14.02 -10.95
CA GLY A 79 -0.24 -13.78 -12.05
C GLY A 79 1.23 -13.86 -11.64
N LEU A 80 2.09 -13.30 -12.51
CA LEU A 80 3.52 -13.27 -12.36
C LEU A 80 4.04 -11.85 -12.53
N CYS A 81 5.10 -11.50 -11.80
CA CYS A 81 5.85 -10.25 -12.01
C CYS A 81 7.33 -10.46 -11.69
N ILE A 82 8.16 -9.46 -11.96
CA ILE A 82 9.56 -9.44 -11.55
C ILE A 82 9.84 -8.22 -10.69
N VAL A 83 10.70 -8.39 -9.69
CA VAL A 83 11.10 -7.32 -8.77
C VAL A 83 12.63 -7.18 -8.76
N SER A 84 13.13 -5.99 -8.44
CA SER A 84 14.56 -5.77 -8.28
C SER A 84 15.20 -6.78 -7.32
N HIS A 85 16.46 -7.12 -7.56
CA HIS A 85 17.25 -8.01 -6.71
C HIS A 85 17.33 -7.58 -5.23
N LEU A 86 17.08 -6.30 -4.95
CA LEU A 86 17.06 -5.74 -3.60
C LEU A 86 15.89 -6.23 -2.75
N TYR A 87 14.77 -6.60 -3.38
CA TYR A 87 13.63 -7.14 -2.66
C TYR A 87 13.89 -8.56 -2.16
N ILE A 88 13.29 -8.92 -1.06
CA ILE A 88 13.26 -10.29 -0.56
C ILE A 88 11.93 -10.92 -0.94
N VAL A 89 12.00 -12.10 -1.57
CA VAL A 89 10.86 -12.91 -2.00
C VAL A 89 10.83 -14.19 -1.18
N PHE A 90 9.68 -14.55 -0.63
CA PHE A 90 9.51 -15.80 0.10
C PHE A 90 8.10 -16.36 -0.08
N TYR A 91 7.93 -17.63 0.25
CA TYR A 91 6.68 -18.37 0.17
C TYR A 91 6.40 -19.07 1.49
N LEU A 92 5.16 -19.48 1.69
CA LEU A 92 4.86 -20.51 2.68
C LEU A 92 5.40 -21.85 2.17
N ASN A 93 6.16 -22.56 3.01
CA ASN A 93 6.56 -23.92 2.71
C ASN A 93 5.38 -24.90 2.88
N GLU A 94 5.57 -26.17 2.61
CA GLU A 94 4.49 -27.19 2.69
C GLU A 94 3.89 -27.33 4.09
N ALA A 95 4.66 -27.09 5.15
CA ALA A 95 4.14 -27.07 6.52
C ALA A 95 3.31 -25.79 6.78
N GLY A 96 3.78 -24.64 6.28
CA GLY A 96 3.10 -23.36 6.40
C GLY A 96 1.75 -23.34 5.70
N LYS A 97 1.67 -23.85 4.48
CA LYS A 97 0.43 -23.95 3.69
C LYS A 97 -0.69 -24.72 4.39
N LYS A 98 -0.36 -25.62 5.31
CA LYS A 98 -1.34 -26.45 6.06
C LYS A 98 -2.01 -25.70 7.21
N ILE A 99 -1.33 -24.72 7.79
CA ILE A 99 -1.78 -24.09 9.04
C ILE A 99 -1.92 -22.57 8.97
N ILE A 100 -1.31 -21.93 7.96
CA ILE A 100 -1.32 -20.47 7.78
C ILE A 100 -2.10 -20.13 6.52
N ASP A 101 -3.13 -19.33 6.67
CA ASP A 101 -3.79 -18.67 5.55
C ASP A 101 -2.88 -17.53 5.07
N PRO A 102 -2.49 -17.49 3.77
CA PRO A 102 -1.54 -16.48 3.29
C PRO A 102 -2.11 -15.05 3.36
N GLN A 103 -3.40 -14.85 3.15
CA GLN A 103 -4.02 -13.53 3.32
C GLN A 103 -4.05 -13.11 4.79
N TYR A 104 -4.29 -14.05 5.71
CA TYR A 104 -4.17 -13.76 7.15
C TYR A 104 -2.76 -13.34 7.52
N LEU A 105 -1.73 -14.03 7.02
CA LEU A 105 -0.33 -13.66 7.25
C LEU A 105 -0.01 -12.28 6.66
N PHE A 106 -0.54 -11.96 5.47
CA PHE A 106 -0.42 -10.62 4.89
C PHE A 106 -1.05 -9.55 5.78
N ILE A 107 -2.28 -9.77 6.27
CA ILE A 107 -2.95 -8.87 7.22
C ILE A 107 -2.10 -8.68 8.49
N TYR A 108 -1.50 -9.75 9.00
CA TYR A 108 -0.61 -9.68 10.15
C TYR A 108 0.57 -8.73 9.91
N PHE A 109 1.23 -8.83 8.74
CA PHE A 109 2.34 -7.96 8.37
C PHE A 109 1.93 -6.49 8.15
N ARG A 110 0.68 -6.24 7.83
CA ARG A 110 0.15 -4.87 7.65
C ARG A 110 -0.14 -4.12 8.96
N ARG A 111 -0.01 -4.78 10.11
CA ARG A 111 -0.28 -4.16 11.42
C ARG A 111 0.84 -3.21 11.81
N LYS A 112 0.46 -2.11 12.47
CA LYS A 112 1.42 -1.14 13.05
C LYS A 112 2.36 -1.78 14.07
N GLU A 113 1.89 -2.81 14.81
CA GLU A 113 2.70 -3.57 15.76
C GLU A 113 3.84 -4.31 15.08
N PHE A 114 3.60 -4.89 13.90
CA PHE A 114 4.64 -5.53 13.11
C PHE A 114 5.69 -4.52 12.63
N CYS A 115 5.26 -3.37 12.10
CA CYS A 115 6.18 -2.29 11.71
C CYS A 115 7.04 -1.83 12.90
N ARG A 116 6.45 -1.68 14.10
CA ARG A 116 7.22 -1.34 15.31
C ARG A 116 8.22 -2.43 15.71
N GLU A 117 7.86 -3.70 15.58
CA GLU A 117 8.79 -4.82 15.84
C GLU A 117 9.98 -4.78 14.86
N VAL A 118 9.73 -4.53 13.58
CA VAL A 118 10.78 -4.36 12.56
C VAL A 118 11.70 -3.20 12.92
N THR A 119 11.15 -2.05 13.27
CA THR A 119 11.93 -0.87 13.70
C THR A 119 12.78 -1.19 14.92
N PHE A 120 12.22 -1.88 15.92
CA PHE A 120 12.93 -2.26 17.14
C PHE A 120 14.11 -3.20 16.85
N ARG A 121 13.92 -4.19 15.96
CA ARG A 121 15.00 -5.14 15.59
C ARG A 121 16.10 -4.47 14.76
N ASN A 122 15.77 -3.45 13.98
CA ASN A 122 16.71 -2.66 13.20
C ASN A 122 17.40 -1.53 13.99
N PHE A 123 17.06 -1.35 15.26
CA PHE A 123 17.59 -0.26 16.09
C PHE A 123 19.10 -0.34 16.25
N GLY A 124 19.79 0.79 16.02
CA GLY A 124 21.26 0.88 16.14
C GLY A 124 22.04 0.56 14.87
N SER A 125 21.39 0.18 13.77
CA SER A 125 22.04 -0.01 12.47
C SER A 125 22.16 1.32 11.71
N GLN A 126 23.33 1.60 11.13
CA GLN A 126 23.52 2.78 10.25
C GLN A 126 22.76 2.65 8.93
N ARG A 127 22.48 1.43 8.48
CA ARG A 127 21.66 1.10 7.31
C ARG A 127 20.73 -0.04 7.70
N PRO A 128 19.56 0.26 8.23
CA PRO A 128 18.63 -0.76 8.66
C PRO A 128 18.14 -1.56 7.46
N GLU A 129 18.53 -2.83 7.42
CA GLU A 129 18.03 -3.81 6.45
C GLU A 129 17.45 -4.99 7.23
N PHE A 130 16.14 -5.20 7.12
CA PHE A 130 15.50 -6.34 7.73
C PHE A 130 15.76 -7.60 6.92
N SER A 131 16.68 -8.42 7.39
CA SER A 131 17.10 -9.63 6.69
C SER A 131 16.01 -10.72 6.67
N PHE A 132 16.15 -11.72 5.79
CA PHE A 132 15.26 -12.87 5.83
C PHE A 132 15.45 -13.72 7.08
N SER A 133 16.66 -13.73 7.66
CA SER A 133 16.92 -14.37 8.95
C SER A 133 16.10 -13.72 10.07
N ASP A 134 16.06 -12.39 10.11
CA ASP A 134 15.26 -11.67 11.10
C ASP A 134 13.76 -11.95 10.93
N MET A 135 13.29 -12.09 9.69
CA MET A 135 11.91 -12.51 9.39
C MET A 135 11.63 -13.92 9.93
N CYS A 136 12.59 -14.86 9.79
CA CYS A 136 12.48 -16.22 10.31
C CYS A 136 12.41 -16.26 11.84
N ASP A 137 13.01 -15.30 12.53
CA ASP A 137 13.06 -15.24 14.00
C ASP A 137 11.81 -14.58 14.61
N ILE A 138 10.88 -14.12 13.78
CA ILE A 138 9.62 -13.57 14.29
C ILE A 138 8.74 -14.70 14.83
N VAL A 139 8.20 -14.48 16.03
CA VAL A 139 7.22 -15.38 16.64
C VAL A 139 5.84 -14.74 16.58
N ILE A 140 4.93 -15.40 15.87
CA ILE A 140 3.56 -14.91 15.72
C ILE A 140 2.55 -15.73 16.53
N PRO A 141 1.54 -15.10 17.14
CA PRO A 141 0.40 -15.80 17.71
C PRO A 141 -0.55 -16.21 16.57
N LEU A 142 -0.63 -17.51 16.30
CA LEU A 142 -1.45 -18.06 15.21
C LEU A 142 -2.75 -18.63 15.79
N PRO A 143 -3.93 -18.10 15.41
CA PRO A 143 -5.21 -18.70 15.73
C PRO A 143 -5.49 -19.94 14.85
N PRO A 144 -6.46 -20.80 15.25
CA PRO A 144 -6.91 -21.89 14.39
C PRO A 144 -7.30 -21.42 12.98
N TYR A 145 -7.03 -22.24 11.97
CA TYR A 145 -7.22 -21.89 10.54
C TYR A 145 -8.62 -21.31 10.23
N ALA A 146 -9.69 -21.92 10.78
CA ALA A 146 -11.06 -21.42 10.62
C ALA A 146 -11.27 -20.00 11.20
N VAL A 147 -10.47 -19.60 12.20
CA VAL A 147 -10.50 -18.24 12.76
C VAL A 147 -9.74 -17.28 11.85
N GLN A 148 -8.60 -17.71 11.29
CA GLN A 148 -7.85 -16.92 10.30
C GLN A 148 -8.75 -16.56 9.11
N GLN A 149 -9.49 -17.54 8.57
CA GLN A 149 -10.43 -17.31 7.47
C GLN A 149 -11.53 -16.29 7.80
N LYS A 150 -12.02 -16.26 9.06
CA LYS A 150 -12.96 -15.22 9.48
C LYS A 150 -12.35 -13.82 9.46
N TYR A 151 -11.11 -13.67 9.91
CA TYR A 151 -10.41 -12.38 9.81
C TYR A 151 -10.22 -11.94 8.36
N VAL A 152 -9.82 -12.87 7.48
CA VAL A 152 -9.69 -12.62 6.04
C VAL A 152 -11.02 -12.19 5.42
N ALA A 153 -12.11 -12.89 5.74
CA ALA A 153 -13.44 -12.56 5.24
C ALA A 153 -13.88 -11.14 5.65
N VAL A 154 -13.68 -10.78 6.92
CA VAL A 154 -14.00 -9.43 7.42
C VAL A 154 -13.13 -8.38 6.72
N TYR A 155 -11.83 -8.62 6.60
CA TYR A 155 -10.91 -7.69 5.92
C TYR A 155 -11.30 -7.46 4.47
N ASN A 156 -11.60 -8.53 3.72
CA ASN A 156 -12.02 -8.43 2.33
C ASN A 156 -13.38 -7.73 2.17
N ALA A 157 -14.31 -7.94 3.10
CA ALA A 157 -15.58 -7.21 3.13
C ALA A 157 -15.38 -5.71 3.36
N MET A 158 -14.46 -5.33 4.25
CA MET A 158 -14.10 -3.93 4.49
C MET A 158 -13.47 -3.28 3.25
N LEU A 159 -12.55 -3.98 2.57
CA LEU A 159 -11.94 -3.49 1.31
C LEU A 159 -12.98 -3.35 0.19
N ALA A 160 -13.90 -4.31 0.06
CA ALA A 160 -14.98 -4.23 -0.92
C ALA A 160 -15.90 -3.05 -0.65
N ASN A 161 -16.23 -2.80 0.62
CA ASN A 161 -17.03 -1.66 1.05
C ASN A 161 -16.32 -0.33 0.74
N GLN A 162 -15.03 -0.21 1.06
CA GLN A 162 -14.24 0.98 0.71
C GLN A 162 -14.27 1.25 -0.79
N LYS A 163 -14.00 0.25 -1.63
CA LYS A 163 -14.06 0.39 -3.10
C LYS A 163 -15.46 0.79 -3.60
N SER A 164 -16.51 0.31 -2.95
CA SER A 164 -17.88 0.70 -3.28
C SER A 164 -18.14 2.18 -2.99
N TYR A 165 -17.66 2.69 -1.86
CA TYR A 165 -17.75 4.12 -1.54
C TYR A 165 -16.93 4.99 -2.48
N GLU A 166 -15.72 4.58 -2.82
CA GLU A 166 -14.86 5.30 -3.77
C GLU A 166 -15.54 5.44 -5.14
N ARG A 167 -16.13 4.34 -5.66
CA ARG A 167 -16.91 4.38 -6.91
C ARG A 167 -18.14 5.29 -6.81
N GLY A 168 -18.89 5.19 -5.71
CA GLY A 168 -20.05 6.04 -5.47
C GLY A 168 -19.69 7.52 -5.43
N LEU A 169 -18.50 7.88 -4.94
CA LEU A 169 -18.01 9.24 -4.95
C LEU A 169 -17.69 9.73 -6.38
N GLU A 170 -17.07 8.85 -7.21
CA GLU A 170 -16.82 9.16 -8.63
C GLU A 170 -18.14 9.34 -9.40
N ASP A 171 -19.13 8.48 -9.17
CA ASP A 171 -20.46 8.59 -9.80
C ASP A 171 -21.16 9.89 -9.39
N LEU A 172 -21.12 10.27 -8.11
CA LEU A 172 -21.67 11.54 -7.63
C LEU A 172 -20.98 12.74 -8.28
N LYS A 173 -19.67 12.68 -8.44
CA LYS A 173 -18.91 13.73 -9.12
C LYS A 173 -19.39 13.89 -10.57
N LEU A 174 -19.53 12.77 -11.31
CA LEU A 174 -20.06 12.79 -12.67
C LEU A 174 -21.46 13.41 -12.76
N VAL A 175 -22.34 13.07 -11.82
CA VAL A 175 -23.70 13.66 -11.75
C VAL A 175 -23.64 15.17 -11.49
N CYS A 176 -22.80 15.61 -10.56
CA CYS A 176 -22.62 17.04 -10.26
C CYS A 176 -22.04 17.79 -11.47
N ASP A 177 -21.02 17.24 -12.14
CA ASP A 177 -20.41 17.87 -13.30
C ASP A 177 -21.42 17.99 -14.46
N ALA A 178 -22.20 16.93 -14.73
CA ALA A 178 -23.25 16.94 -15.74
C ALA A 178 -24.38 17.93 -15.41
N TYR A 179 -24.76 18.05 -14.16
CA TYR A 179 -25.77 19.02 -13.71
C TYR A 179 -25.28 20.46 -13.86
N ILE A 180 -24.03 20.74 -13.50
CA ILE A 180 -23.40 22.06 -13.66
C ILE A 180 -23.34 22.43 -15.14
N GLU A 181 -22.96 21.50 -16.02
CA GLU A 181 -22.91 21.74 -17.48
C GLU A 181 -24.30 22.01 -18.04
N ASN A 182 -25.31 21.27 -17.61
CA ASN A 182 -26.71 21.51 -17.99
C ASN A 182 -27.19 22.91 -17.58
N ILE A 183 -26.85 23.34 -16.34
CA ILE A 183 -27.16 24.71 -15.89
C ILE A 183 -26.45 25.74 -16.77
N ARG A 184 -25.16 25.48 -17.07
CA ARG A 184 -24.36 26.41 -17.90
C ARG A 184 -24.94 26.59 -19.32
N GLU A 185 -25.48 25.52 -19.91
CA GLU A 185 -26.10 25.59 -21.24
C GLU A 185 -27.49 26.22 -21.23
N ASN A 186 -28.27 26.02 -20.19
CA ASN A 186 -29.70 26.36 -20.16
C ASN A 186 -30.08 27.52 -19.27
N ALA A 187 -29.22 27.94 -18.33
CA ALA A 187 -29.51 29.07 -17.46
C ALA A 187 -29.19 30.42 -18.13
N PRO A 188 -30.00 31.46 -17.86
CA PRO A 188 -29.69 32.78 -18.38
C PRO A 188 -28.41 33.33 -17.77
N LEU A 189 -27.52 33.82 -18.62
CA LEU A 189 -26.26 34.45 -18.17
C LEU A 189 -26.55 35.72 -17.39
N GLN A 190 -25.97 35.84 -16.21
CA GLN A 190 -26.03 37.03 -15.37
C GLN A 190 -24.62 37.53 -15.07
N LYS A 191 -24.48 38.83 -14.86
CA LYS A 191 -23.18 39.42 -14.52
C LYS A 191 -22.90 39.18 -13.06
N LEU A 192 -21.77 38.51 -12.77
CA LEU A 192 -21.34 38.24 -11.40
C LEU A 192 -21.22 39.52 -10.55
N GLY A 193 -20.82 40.64 -11.18
CA GLY A 193 -20.69 41.91 -10.51
C GLY A 193 -21.98 42.47 -9.92
N ASP A 194 -23.17 41.97 -10.37
CA ASP A 194 -24.45 42.38 -9.81
C ASP A 194 -24.75 41.71 -8.46
N TYR A 195 -23.99 40.67 -8.10
CA TYR A 195 -24.20 39.84 -6.90
C TYR A 195 -23.04 39.85 -5.91
N ILE A 196 -21.89 40.39 -6.28
CA ILE A 196 -20.70 40.43 -5.44
C ILE A 196 -20.28 41.88 -5.19
N THR A 197 -19.87 42.14 -3.96
CA THR A 197 -19.28 43.42 -3.56
C THR A 197 -17.85 43.13 -3.07
N PRO A 198 -16.86 43.95 -3.50
CA PRO A 198 -15.50 43.80 -2.96
C PRO A 198 -15.53 43.98 -1.44
N CYS A 199 -14.81 43.11 -0.74
CA CYS A 199 -14.63 43.29 0.70
C CYS A 199 -13.41 44.19 0.91
N GLU A 200 -13.71 45.42 1.41
CA GLU A 200 -12.67 46.41 1.72
C GLU A 200 -12.30 46.43 3.21
N ASN A 201 -12.80 45.45 3.96
CA ASN A 201 -12.46 45.32 5.38
C ASN A 201 -10.99 44.95 5.57
N ILE A 202 -10.27 45.89 6.15
CA ILE A 202 -8.86 45.72 6.47
C ILE A 202 -8.72 45.60 7.99
N ASN A 203 -7.76 44.87 8.49
CA ASN A 203 -7.47 44.68 9.91
C ASN A 203 -6.79 45.97 10.50
N PHE A 204 -7.43 47.13 10.43
CA PHE A 204 -6.88 48.38 10.91
C PHE A 204 -6.61 48.39 12.42
N ASP A 205 -7.52 47.74 13.18
CA ASP A 205 -7.45 47.69 14.63
C ASP A 205 -6.53 46.63 15.18
N LEU A 206 -5.83 45.92 14.30
CA LEU A 206 -4.94 44.81 14.64
C LEU A 206 -5.61 43.75 15.53
N THR A 207 -6.91 43.58 15.38
CA THR A 207 -7.71 42.59 16.13
C THR A 207 -7.28 41.16 15.82
N TYR A 208 -6.82 40.91 14.60
CA TYR A 208 -6.33 39.62 14.14
C TYR A 208 -4.81 39.66 14.01
N GLY A 209 -4.15 38.64 14.55
CA GLY A 209 -2.68 38.51 14.55
C GLY A 209 -2.18 37.62 13.43
N VAL A 210 -0.84 37.40 13.39
CA VAL A 210 -0.18 36.50 12.45
C VAL A 210 -0.78 35.07 12.44
N PRO A 211 -1.20 34.49 13.56
CA PRO A 211 -1.85 33.17 13.56
C PRO A 211 -3.17 33.09 12.79
N ASP A 212 -3.84 34.25 12.58
CA ASP A 212 -5.15 34.34 11.91
C ASP A 212 -5.00 34.51 10.40
N VAL A 213 -3.79 34.77 9.90
CA VAL A 213 -3.52 34.95 8.47
C VAL A 213 -3.67 33.61 7.74
N ARG A 214 -4.50 33.60 6.70
CA ARG A 214 -4.73 32.45 5.83
C ARG A 214 -4.51 32.84 4.38
N GLY A 215 -3.81 32.00 3.65
CA GLY A 215 -3.66 32.10 2.20
C GLY A 215 -4.60 31.14 1.50
N VAL A 216 -5.00 31.51 0.29
CA VAL A 216 -5.72 30.60 -0.62
C VAL A 216 -4.68 29.87 -1.47
N ASN A 217 -4.69 28.54 -1.45
CA ASN A 217 -3.83 27.73 -2.30
C ASN A 217 -4.59 27.25 -3.55
N ASN A 218 -3.86 26.71 -4.51
CA ASN A 218 -4.43 26.16 -5.74
C ASN A 218 -4.96 24.72 -5.57
N GLN A 219 -4.84 24.15 -4.37
CA GLN A 219 -5.40 22.83 -4.10
C GLN A 219 -6.84 23.01 -3.63
N LYS A 220 -7.76 22.38 -4.35
CA LYS A 220 -9.15 22.28 -3.93
C LYS A 220 -9.17 21.19 -2.84
N ASP A 221 -9.28 21.59 -1.59
CA ASP A 221 -9.64 20.71 -0.49
C ASP A 221 -11.15 20.45 -0.50
#